data_fb476460c18ca69b294dd7be8effe3bc
#
_entry.id   fb476460c18ca69b294dd7be8effe3bc
#
_cell.length_a   1.000
_cell.length_b   1.000
_cell.length_c   1.000
_cell.angle_alpha   90.00
_cell.angle_beta   90.00
_cell.angle_gamma   90.00
#
_symmetry.space_group_name_H-M   'P 1'
#
loop_
_entity.id
_entity.type
_entity.pdbx_description
1 polymer ?
#
loop_
_entity_poly.entity_id
_entity_poly.type
_entity_poly.pdbx_seq_one_letter_code
_entity_poly.pdbx_strand_id
1 'polypeptide(L)'
;MKVKALVAAAIGAAFVSSVASATELRLSHQWSTKDVRHKVAEIVANHVKDANVDLDIKIFPSKSLFKPKEQYKPLSRGQLDMVVLPLSYAGGQQPSYNLTLMPGLVKNHDHAARLNYSPFMDAVQEKMAEDDVMVLVHGYLAGGFVGKEKCVSHPDDVKGMQMRAAGKSFNQLLAGAGASIASMASSEIYNAMQTGVLDGANTSSSSFVSYRIYEQVKCYTPAGDQALWFMYQPLLMNKSTFDGLNDAQKKALREGAKKAEEYYLTEAKSQDANSVKVFRDAGVQIKEMSKDEFKAWQDLAKSTSYKQFVADYPEGQRFLDLALAVE
;
A
#
# COMPACT_ATOMS: atom_id res chain seq x y z
N MET A 1 -57.93 -67.43 16.50
CA MET A 1 -58.02 -65.96 16.59
C MET A 1 -56.61 -65.39 16.38
N LYS A 2 -56.35 -64.75 15.25
CA LYS A 2 -55.03 -64.16 14.91
C LYS A 2 -55.20 -62.63 14.91
N VAL A 3 -54.57 -61.97 15.85
CA VAL A 3 -54.50 -60.51 15.93
C VAL A 3 -53.33 -60.03 15.08
N LYS A 4 -53.57 -59.27 14.03
CA LYS A 4 -52.57 -58.61 13.22
C LYS A 4 -52.28 -57.25 13.84
N ALA A 5 -51.08 -57.05 14.31
CA ALA A 5 -50.56 -55.73 14.73
C ALA A 5 -50.09 -54.98 13.52
N LEU A 6 -50.64 -53.81 13.20
CA LEU A 6 -50.14 -52.85 12.25
C LEU A 6 -49.05 -51.97 12.92
N VAL A 7 -47.84 -52.04 12.44
CA VAL A 7 -46.78 -51.10 12.83
C VAL A 7 -46.76 -49.95 11.79
N ALA A 8 -47.22 -48.78 12.21
CA ALA A 8 -47.10 -47.55 11.43
C ALA A 8 -45.69 -46.97 11.60
N ALA A 9 -44.87 -47.04 10.56
CA ALA A 9 -43.55 -46.37 10.52
C ALA A 9 -43.74 -44.88 10.17
N ALA A 10 -43.60 -44.01 11.18
CA ALA A 10 -43.53 -42.57 10.96
C ALA A 10 -42.10 -42.20 10.51
N ILE A 11 -41.94 -41.89 9.20
CA ILE A 11 -40.71 -41.33 8.66
C ILE A 11 -40.70 -39.84 9.02
N GLY A 12 -39.97 -39.49 10.08
CA GLY A 12 -39.67 -38.11 10.41
C GLY A 12 -38.64 -37.56 9.47
N ALA A 13 -39.01 -36.69 8.51
CA ALA A 13 -38.08 -35.91 7.71
C ALA A 13 -37.41 -34.86 8.61
N ALA A 14 -36.22 -35.18 9.07
CA ALA A 14 -35.38 -34.19 9.73
C ALA A 14 -34.89 -33.18 8.67
N PHE A 15 -35.49 -32.01 8.61
CA PHE A 15 -34.92 -30.86 7.91
C PHE A 15 -33.62 -30.48 8.65
N VAL A 16 -32.50 -30.92 8.15
CA VAL A 16 -31.19 -30.38 8.52
C VAL A 16 -31.13 -28.99 7.88
N SER A 17 -31.55 -27.98 8.62
CA SER A 17 -31.28 -26.59 8.27
C SER A 17 -29.76 -26.44 8.32
N SER A 18 -29.09 -26.50 7.16
CA SER A 18 -27.72 -26.06 7.04
C SER A 18 -27.71 -24.58 7.39
N VAL A 19 -27.23 -24.23 8.57
CA VAL A 19 -26.86 -22.84 8.88
C VAL A 19 -25.74 -22.52 7.92
N ALA A 20 -26.06 -21.81 6.83
CA ALA A 20 -25.07 -21.26 5.95
C ALA A 20 -24.24 -20.29 6.78
N SER A 21 -23.03 -20.68 7.14
CA SER A 21 -22.07 -19.76 7.76
C SER A 21 -21.70 -18.70 6.73
N ALA A 22 -21.74 -17.43 7.12
CA ALA A 22 -21.28 -16.35 6.26
C ALA A 22 -19.86 -16.65 5.75
N THR A 23 -19.59 -16.37 4.48
CA THR A 23 -18.24 -16.48 3.92
C THR A 23 -17.36 -15.44 4.59
N GLU A 24 -16.26 -15.85 5.25
CA GLU A 24 -15.31 -14.93 5.88
C GLU A 24 -14.11 -14.70 4.96
N LEU A 25 -13.89 -13.46 4.53
CA LEU A 25 -12.68 -13.04 3.82
C LEU A 25 -11.64 -12.49 4.81
N ARG A 26 -10.37 -12.86 4.62
CA ARG A 26 -9.25 -12.39 5.44
C ARG A 26 -8.54 -11.25 4.76
N LEU A 27 -8.49 -10.09 5.42
CA LEU A 27 -7.77 -8.91 4.98
C LEU A 27 -6.57 -8.63 5.87
N SER A 28 -5.36 -8.61 5.32
CA SER A 28 -4.12 -8.36 6.05
C SER A 28 -3.49 -7.01 5.69
N HIS A 29 -2.86 -6.36 6.67
CA HIS A 29 -2.00 -5.21 6.43
C HIS A 29 -1.01 -4.98 7.58
N GLN A 30 0.01 -4.12 7.34
CA GLN A 30 1.10 -3.92 8.30
C GLN A 30 0.88 -2.79 9.32
N TRP A 31 -0.10 -1.91 9.12
CA TRP A 31 -0.27 -0.69 9.91
C TRP A 31 -1.13 -0.89 11.16
N SER A 32 -1.02 0.07 12.10
CA SER A 32 -1.88 0.09 13.27
C SER A 32 -3.32 0.45 12.90
N THR A 33 -4.25 0.23 13.83
CA THR A 33 -5.68 0.58 13.65
C THR A 33 -5.95 2.09 13.58
N LYS A 34 -4.95 2.94 13.84
CA LYS A 34 -5.05 4.41 13.72
C LYS A 34 -4.65 4.94 12.34
N ASP A 35 -4.15 4.07 11.47
CA ASP A 35 -3.64 4.46 10.16
C ASP A 35 -4.76 4.58 9.12
N VAL A 36 -4.63 5.51 8.18
CA VAL A 36 -5.60 5.74 7.10
C VAL A 36 -5.90 4.48 6.29
N ARG A 37 -4.90 3.60 6.09
CA ARG A 37 -5.05 2.35 5.33
C ARG A 37 -5.85 1.29 6.09
N HIS A 38 -5.81 1.30 7.42
CA HIS A 38 -6.72 0.50 8.22
C HIS A 38 -8.16 1.02 8.08
N LYS A 39 -8.34 2.33 8.10
CA LYS A 39 -9.66 2.94 7.92
C LYS A 39 -10.28 2.63 6.55
N VAL A 40 -9.47 2.60 5.49
CA VAL A 40 -9.89 2.14 4.15
C VAL A 40 -10.42 0.70 4.22
N ALA A 41 -9.70 -0.21 4.90
CA ALA A 41 -10.14 -1.59 5.08
C ALA A 41 -11.44 -1.68 5.90
N GLU A 42 -11.57 -0.88 6.99
CA GLU A 42 -12.80 -0.82 7.81
C GLU A 42 -14.02 -0.34 7.03
N ILE A 43 -13.87 0.67 6.14
CA ILE A 43 -14.98 1.18 5.34
C ILE A 43 -15.54 0.09 4.44
N VAL A 44 -14.67 -0.68 3.77
CA VAL A 44 -15.10 -1.82 2.94
C VAL A 44 -15.77 -2.90 3.80
N ALA A 45 -15.12 -3.30 4.90
CA ALA A 45 -15.64 -4.35 5.79
C ALA A 45 -17.00 -3.99 6.41
N ASN A 46 -17.13 -2.76 6.90
CA ASN A 46 -18.40 -2.29 7.49
C ASN A 46 -19.50 -2.21 6.43
N HIS A 47 -19.20 -1.72 5.22
CA HIS A 47 -20.20 -1.66 4.16
C HIS A 47 -20.71 -3.06 3.76
N VAL A 48 -19.81 -4.03 3.63
CA VAL A 48 -20.18 -5.43 3.33
C VAL A 48 -21.04 -6.00 4.44
N LYS A 49 -20.66 -5.79 5.69
CA LYS A 49 -21.43 -6.23 6.87
C LYS A 49 -22.84 -5.61 6.89
N ASP A 50 -22.94 -4.29 6.67
CA ASP A 50 -24.21 -3.56 6.66
C ASP A 50 -25.13 -3.97 5.50
N ALA A 51 -24.55 -4.45 4.38
CA ALA A 51 -25.30 -4.97 3.24
C ALA A 51 -25.99 -6.32 3.53
N ASN A 52 -25.60 -7.03 4.59
CA ASN A 52 -26.19 -8.28 5.05
C ASN A 52 -26.34 -9.35 3.94
N VAL A 53 -25.22 -9.63 3.26
CA VAL A 53 -25.13 -10.51 2.08
C VAL A 53 -24.42 -11.84 2.35
N ASP A 54 -24.44 -12.31 3.60
CA ASP A 54 -23.73 -13.52 4.06
C ASP A 54 -22.23 -13.50 3.71
N LEU A 55 -21.60 -12.33 3.87
CA LEU A 55 -20.18 -12.09 3.66
C LEU A 55 -19.63 -11.22 4.80
N ASP A 56 -18.54 -11.65 5.42
CA ASP A 56 -17.81 -10.90 6.41
C ASP A 56 -16.34 -10.68 5.98
N ILE A 57 -15.74 -9.59 6.43
CA ILE A 57 -14.31 -9.30 6.21
C ILE A 57 -13.63 -9.17 7.56
N LYS A 58 -12.74 -10.10 7.85
CA LYS A 58 -11.92 -10.08 9.05
C LYS A 58 -10.59 -9.41 8.78
N ILE A 59 -10.35 -8.27 9.44
CA ILE A 59 -9.12 -7.49 9.27
C ILE A 59 -8.05 -7.95 10.26
N PHE A 60 -6.84 -8.20 9.73
CA PHE A 60 -5.64 -8.56 10.48
C PHE A 60 -4.61 -7.42 10.38
N PRO A 61 -4.68 -6.43 11.30
CA PRO A 61 -3.78 -5.28 11.29
C PRO A 61 -2.40 -5.61 11.87
N SER A 62 -1.48 -4.64 11.81
CA SER A 62 -0.18 -4.67 12.50
C SER A 62 0.68 -5.89 12.17
N LYS A 63 0.63 -6.38 10.92
CA LYS A 63 1.35 -7.58 10.48
C LYS A 63 1.05 -8.86 11.29
N SER A 64 -0.17 -8.93 11.86
CA SER A 64 -0.57 -10.06 12.73
C SER A 64 -0.76 -11.39 11.98
N LEU A 65 -0.97 -11.35 10.66
CA LEU A 65 -1.16 -12.56 9.85
C LEU A 65 0.06 -12.90 8.99
N PHE A 66 0.61 -11.89 8.25
CA PHE A 66 1.79 -12.06 7.40
C PHE A 66 2.77 -10.89 7.60
N LYS A 67 4.07 -11.14 7.38
CA LYS A 67 5.06 -10.07 7.35
C LYS A 67 4.82 -9.13 6.16
N PRO A 68 5.18 -7.84 6.28
CA PRO A 68 4.79 -6.83 5.28
C PRO A 68 5.18 -7.16 3.83
N LYS A 69 6.38 -7.66 3.60
CA LYS A 69 6.90 -7.98 2.26
C LYS A 69 6.50 -9.38 1.75
N GLU A 70 5.84 -10.18 2.59
CA GLU A 70 5.48 -11.57 2.29
C GLU A 70 3.99 -11.72 1.93
N GLN A 71 3.19 -10.65 1.89
CA GLN A 71 1.73 -10.71 1.75
C GLN A 71 1.24 -10.96 0.31
N TYR A 72 1.99 -10.51 -0.70
CA TYR A 72 1.55 -10.61 -2.10
C TYR A 72 1.47 -12.07 -2.58
N LYS A 73 2.45 -12.88 -2.23
CA LYS A 73 2.48 -14.30 -2.66
C LYS A 73 1.33 -15.14 -2.10
N PRO A 74 0.96 -15.07 -0.80
CA PRO A 74 -0.27 -15.69 -0.31
C PRO A 74 -1.53 -15.16 -0.98
N LEU A 75 -1.60 -13.86 -1.29
CA LEU A 75 -2.72 -13.25 -2.02
C LEU A 75 -2.86 -13.88 -3.42
N SER A 76 -1.79 -13.92 -4.21
CA SER A 76 -1.81 -14.46 -5.57
C SER A 76 -2.14 -15.96 -5.63
N ARG A 77 -2.01 -16.68 -4.52
CA ARG A 77 -2.30 -18.12 -4.40
C ARG A 77 -3.65 -18.43 -3.74
N GLY A 78 -4.47 -17.42 -3.44
CA GLY A 78 -5.74 -17.60 -2.74
C GLY A 78 -5.59 -18.07 -1.28
N GLN A 79 -4.38 -17.97 -0.70
CA GLN A 79 -4.12 -18.28 0.72
C GLN A 79 -4.44 -17.07 1.63
N LEU A 80 -4.62 -15.92 1.05
CA LEU A 80 -5.09 -14.67 1.63
C LEU A 80 -6.07 -14.05 0.64
N ASP A 81 -7.20 -13.55 1.12
CA ASP A 81 -8.26 -13.07 0.24
C ASP A 81 -8.05 -11.62 -0.17
N MET A 82 -7.58 -10.77 0.77
CA MET A 82 -7.43 -9.33 0.60
C MET A 82 -6.18 -8.79 1.31
N VAL A 83 -5.59 -7.73 0.77
CA VAL A 83 -4.45 -7.07 1.41
C VAL A 83 -4.43 -5.57 1.11
N VAL A 84 -4.06 -4.74 2.08
CA VAL A 84 -3.55 -3.40 1.77
C VAL A 84 -2.04 -3.46 1.75
N LEU A 85 -1.44 -3.18 0.59
CA LEU A 85 -0.01 -3.44 0.36
C LEU A 85 0.65 -2.28 -0.40
N PRO A 86 1.84 -1.81 0.03
CA PRO A 86 2.71 -1.03 -0.85
C PRO A 86 3.12 -1.89 -2.06
N LEU A 87 2.62 -1.56 -3.25
CA LEU A 87 2.78 -2.44 -4.41
C LEU A 87 4.25 -2.71 -4.77
N SER A 88 5.12 -1.73 -4.57
CA SER A 88 6.57 -1.90 -4.78
C SER A 88 7.21 -2.98 -3.89
N TYR A 89 6.54 -3.46 -2.82
CA TYR A 89 7.03 -4.59 -2.03
C TYR A 89 6.94 -5.92 -2.80
N ALA A 90 6.06 -5.99 -3.80
CA ALA A 90 5.96 -7.12 -4.73
C ALA A 90 6.81 -6.92 -6.01
N GLY A 91 7.57 -5.83 -6.11
CA GLY A 91 8.41 -5.50 -7.29
C GLY A 91 9.53 -6.50 -7.59
N GLY A 92 9.85 -7.41 -6.68
CA GLY A 92 10.73 -8.55 -6.93
C GLY A 92 10.05 -9.71 -7.66
N GLN A 93 8.71 -9.81 -7.58
CA GLN A 93 7.88 -10.81 -8.27
C GLN A 93 7.46 -10.29 -9.64
N GLN A 94 7.00 -9.03 -9.69
CA GLN A 94 6.61 -8.36 -10.92
C GLN A 94 7.35 -7.02 -11.04
N PRO A 95 8.34 -6.90 -11.94
CA PRO A 95 9.17 -5.70 -12.05
C PRO A 95 8.41 -4.40 -12.34
N SER A 96 7.29 -4.46 -13.08
CA SER A 96 6.46 -3.28 -13.38
C SER A 96 5.97 -2.56 -12.13
N TYR A 97 5.78 -3.27 -11.02
CA TYR A 97 5.31 -2.67 -9.75
C TYR A 97 6.31 -1.69 -9.13
N ASN A 98 7.60 -1.78 -9.48
CA ASN A 98 8.60 -0.80 -9.03
C ASN A 98 8.34 0.60 -9.58
N LEU A 99 7.66 0.71 -10.73
CA LEU A 99 7.31 2.01 -11.33
C LEU A 99 6.27 2.77 -10.50
N THR A 100 5.44 2.07 -9.72
CA THR A 100 4.44 2.69 -8.82
C THR A 100 5.05 3.40 -7.60
N LEU A 101 6.37 3.36 -7.46
CA LEU A 101 7.19 4.12 -6.52
C LEU A 101 8.41 4.74 -7.24
N MET A 102 8.29 5.12 -8.49
CA MET A 102 9.40 5.77 -9.18
C MET A 102 9.59 7.19 -8.66
N PRO A 103 10.81 7.56 -8.21
CA PRO A 103 11.07 8.89 -7.63
C PRO A 103 10.69 10.03 -8.57
N GLY A 104 9.83 10.94 -8.09
CA GLY A 104 9.41 12.13 -8.84
C GLY A 104 8.52 11.88 -10.06
N LEU A 105 8.04 10.64 -10.29
CA LEU A 105 7.11 10.30 -11.36
C LEU A 105 5.73 10.90 -11.09
N VAL A 106 5.20 10.71 -9.89
CA VAL A 106 3.91 11.26 -9.48
C VAL A 106 4.13 12.67 -8.96
N LYS A 107 3.49 13.66 -9.62
CA LYS A 107 3.74 15.08 -9.37
C LYS A 107 3.05 15.57 -8.08
N ASN A 108 1.81 15.15 -7.88
CA ASN A 108 0.95 15.54 -6.74
C ASN A 108 -0.24 14.59 -6.63
N HIS A 109 -1.12 14.80 -5.64
CA HIS A 109 -2.31 13.97 -5.43
C HIS A 109 -3.29 13.96 -6.60
N ASP A 110 -3.45 15.07 -7.31
CA ASP A 110 -4.35 15.13 -8.47
C ASP A 110 -3.79 14.34 -9.65
N HIS A 111 -2.47 14.37 -9.86
CA HIS A 111 -1.79 13.50 -10.81
C HIS A 111 -1.91 12.02 -10.40
N ALA A 112 -1.74 11.71 -9.11
CA ALA A 112 -1.94 10.35 -8.58
C ALA A 112 -3.36 9.83 -8.83
N ALA A 113 -4.38 10.67 -8.66
CA ALA A 113 -5.77 10.32 -8.95
C ALA A 113 -5.99 10.01 -10.45
N ARG A 114 -5.36 10.78 -11.35
CA ARG A 114 -5.44 10.48 -12.80
C ARG A 114 -4.70 9.20 -13.17
N LEU A 115 -3.56 8.91 -12.52
CA LEU A 115 -2.83 7.66 -12.74
C LEU A 115 -3.66 6.42 -12.42
N ASN A 116 -4.56 6.47 -11.43
CA ASN A 116 -5.41 5.33 -11.04
C ASN A 116 -6.28 4.79 -12.18
N TYR A 117 -6.63 5.63 -13.16
CA TYR A 117 -7.54 5.31 -14.27
C TYR A 117 -6.90 5.61 -15.63
N SER A 118 -5.60 5.40 -15.72
CA SER A 118 -4.81 5.66 -16.92
C SER A 118 -4.40 4.36 -17.63
N PRO A 119 -4.01 4.43 -18.91
CA PRO A 119 -3.43 3.28 -19.61
C PRO A 119 -2.21 2.67 -18.91
N PHE A 120 -1.47 3.46 -18.14
CA PHE A 120 -0.42 2.93 -17.27
C PHE A 120 -0.97 1.97 -16.21
N MET A 121 -2.03 2.40 -15.49
CA MET A 121 -2.62 1.56 -14.45
C MET A 121 -3.34 0.35 -15.04
N ASP A 122 -3.93 0.47 -16.23
CA ASP A 122 -4.50 -0.68 -16.94
C ASP A 122 -3.42 -1.74 -17.21
N ALA A 123 -2.26 -1.33 -17.73
CA ALA A 123 -1.14 -2.23 -17.97
C ALA A 123 -0.58 -2.86 -16.66
N VAL A 124 -0.59 -2.12 -15.54
CA VAL A 124 -0.22 -2.66 -14.21
C VAL A 124 -1.25 -3.69 -13.75
N GLN A 125 -2.55 -3.43 -13.93
CA GLN A 125 -3.63 -4.36 -13.56
C GLN A 125 -3.64 -5.62 -14.45
N GLU A 126 -3.28 -5.52 -15.73
CA GLU A 126 -3.06 -6.69 -16.58
C GLU A 126 -2.00 -7.63 -15.97
N LYS A 127 -0.88 -7.07 -15.50
CA LYS A 127 0.16 -7.86 -14.79
C LYS A 127 -0.32 -8.43 -13.46
N MET A 128 -1.20 -7.74 -12.75
CA MET A 128 -1.82 -8.28 -11.53
C MET A 128 -2.76 -9.45 -11.86
N ALA A 129 -3.52 -9.35 -12.96
CA ALA A 129 -4.44 -10.40 -13.38
C ALA A 129 -3.71 -11.69 -13.78
N GLU A 130 -2.47 -11.60 -14.33
CA GLU A 130 -1.60 -12.76 -14.59
C GLU A 130 -1.25 -13.50 -13.27
N ASP A 131 -1.21 -12.79 -12.15
CA ASP A 131 -0.96 -13.29 -10.79
C ASP A 131 -2.25 -13.64 -10.01
N ASP A 132 -3.40 -13.67 -10.67
CA ASP A 132 -4.72 -13.86 -10.02
C ASP A 132 -5.04 -12.79 -8.95
N VAL A 133 -4.62 -11.55 -9.17
CA VAL A 133 -4.82 -10.41 -8.27
C VAL A 133 -5.58 -9.30 -8.99
N MET A 134 -6.45 -8.61 -8.26
CA MET A 134 -7.18 -7.44 -8.76
C MET A 134 -7.11 -6.27 -7.77
N VAL A 135 -7.27 -5.06 -8.28
CA VAL A 135 -7.42 -3.86 -7.45
C VAL A 135 -8.88 -3.73 -7.03
N LEU A 136 -9.12 -3.55 -5.75
CA LEU A 136 -10.44 -3.24 -5.21
C LEU A 136 -10.56 -1.75 -4.85
N VAL A 137 -9.51 -1.15 -4.25
CA VAL A 137 -9.46 0.28 -3.91
C VAL A 137 -8.12 0.84 -4.36
N HIS A 138 -8.15 1.86 -5.21
CA HIS A 138 -6.95 2.59 -5.57
C HIS A 138 -6.53 3.55 -4.44
N GLY A 139 -5.20 3.77 -4.30
CA GLY A 139 -4.69 4.75 -3.36
C GLY A 139 -3.21 5.01 -3.51
N TYR A 140 -2.86 6.29 -3.58
CA TYR A 140 -1.50 6.79 -3.49
C TYR A 140 -1.33 7.63 -2.23
N LEU A 141 -0.20 7.51 -1.58
CA LEU A 141 0.20 8.38 -0.49
C LEU A 141 1.50 9.09 -0.84
N ALA A 142 1.54 10.37 -0.58
CA ALA A 142 2.76 11.14 -0.59
C ALA A 142 3.59 10.88 0.66
N GLY A 143 4.86 11.25 0.62
CA GLY A 143 5.77 11.14 1.74
C GLY A 143 7.03 11.95 1.53
N GLY A 144 7.97 11.78 2.44
CA GLY A 144 9.20 12.57 2.45
C GLY A 144 10.37 11.82 3.05
N PHE A 145 11.30 12.60 3.59
CA PHE A 145 12.49 12.10 4.28
C PHE A 145 12.52 12.52 5.75
N VAL A 146 13.10 11.68 6.56
CA VAL A 146 13.52 12.03 7.91
C VAL A 146 15.00 11.77 8.09
N GLY A 147 15.65 12.59 8.87
CA GLY A 147 17.02 12.39 9.30
C GLY A 147 17.14 12.42 10.83
N LYS A 148 17.91 11.47 11.36
CA LYS A 148 18.09 11.31 12.80
C LYS A 148 18.77 12.54 13.41
N GLU A 149 19.82 13.03 12.77
CA GLU A 149 20.60 14.16 13.28
C GLU A 149 20.55 15.39 12.37
N LYS A 150 20.36 15.24 11.06
CA LYS A 150 20.37 16.32 10.07
C LYS A 150 19.23 16.15 9.06
N CYS A 151 18.91 17.23 8.37
CA CYS A 151 17.92 17.21 7.29
C CYS A 151 18.42 16.47 6.06
N VAL A 152 17.48 15.92 5.30
CA VAL A 152 17.69 15.30 3.98
C VAL A 152 16.82 16.04 2.99
N SER A 153 17.39 16.97 2.23
CA SER A 153 16.71 17.75 1.19
C SER A 153 17.40 17.69 -0.17
N HIS A 154 18.72 17.50 -0.17
CA HIS A 154 19.54 17.40 -1.39
C HIS A 154 20.20 16.01 -1.49
N PRO A 155 20.51 15.49 -2.70
CA PRO A 155 21.22 14.21 -2.85
C PRO A 155 22.53 14.11 -2.05
N ASP A 156 23.29 15.19 -1.94
CA ASP A 156 24.54 15.18 -1.18
C ASP A 156 24.34 14.98 0.34
N ASP A 157 23.15 15.28 0.86
CA ASP A 157 22.88 15.14 2.29
C ASP A 157 22.95 13.68 2.77
N VAL A 158 22.65 12.74 1.87
CA VAL A 158 22.61 11.30 2.23
C VAL A 158 23.94 10.59 2.05
N LYS A 159 24.97 11.28 1.55
CA LYS A 159 26.29 10.69 1.31
C LYS A 159 26.87 10.12 2.62
N GLY A 160 27.16 8.84 2.60
CA GLY A 160 27.69 8.11 3.75
C GLY A 160 26.68 7.78 4.84
N MET A 161 25.39 8.17 4.69
CA MET A 161 24.34 7.82 5.65
C MET A 161 23.82 6.39 5.40
N GLN A 162 23.42 5.72 6.49
CA GLN A 162 22.65 4.50 6.42
C GLN A 162 21.16 4.85 6.25
N MET A 163 20.66 4.72 5.03
CA MET A 163 19.30 5.14 4.67
C MET A 163 18.36 3.95 4.49
N ARG A 164 17.16 4.05 5.08
CA ARG A 164 16.08 3.14 4.70
C ARG A 164 15.45 3.60 3.39
N ALA A 165 15.29 2.66 2.46
CA ALA A 165 14.52 2.89 1.25
C ALA A 165 13.31 1.95 1.14
N ALA A 166 12.24 2.44 0.50
CA ALA A 166 10.94 1.79 0.47
C ALA A 166 10.78 0.73 -0.63
N GLY A 167 11.67 0.63 -1.59
CA GLY A 167 11.61 -0.31 -2.70
C GLY A 167 12.79 -0.13 -3.65
N LYS A 168 12.88 -0.95 -4.70
CA LYS A 168 14.02 -1.02 -5.60
C LYS A 168 14.38 0.34 -6.22
N SER A 169 13.39 1.10 -6.69
CA SER A 169 13.62 2.41 -7.31
C SER A 169 14.27 3.41 -6.34
N PHE A 170 13.81 3.49 -5.09
CA PHE A 170 14.46 4.34 -4.08
C PHE A 170 15.78 3.77 -3.55
N ASN A 171 15.96 2.44 -3.54
CA ASN A 171 17.28 1.86 -3.25
C ASN A 171 18.32 2.37 -4.26
N GLN A 172 17.99 2.35 -5.55
CA GLN A 172 18.86 2.80 -6.64
C GLN A 172 19.14 4.30 -6.57
N LEU A 173 18.10 5.12 -6.28
CA LEU A 173 18.26 6.57 -6.13
C LEU A 173 19.24 6.90 -4.99
N LEU A 174 18.97 6.39 -3.78
CA LEU A 174 19.76 6.72 -2.60
C LEU A 174 21.18 6.15 -2.66
N ALA A 175 21.35 4.94 -3.23
CA ALA A 175 22.66 4.38 -3.49
C ALA A 175 23.43 5.24 -4.51
N GLY A 176 22.77 5.74 -5.57
CA GLY A 176 23.34 6.68 -6.53
C GLY A 176 23.75 8.01 -5.92
N ALA A 177 23.11 8.44 -4.83
CA ALA A 177 23.48 9.59 -4.02
C ALA A 177 24.63 9.30 -3.01
N GLY A 178 25.14 8.07 -2.95
CA GLY A 178 26.23 7.67 -2.04
C GLY A 178 25.78 7.23 -0.65
N ALA A 179 24.50 6.90 -0.45
CA ALA A 179 24.00 6.30 0.79
C ALA A 179 24.27 4.78 0.83
N SER A 180 24.43 4.24 2.04
CA SER A 180 24.28 2.82 2.32
C SER A 180 22.81 2.48 2.52
N ILE A 181 22.34 1.35 1.97
CA ILE A 181 20.91 1.05 1.91
C ILE A 181 20.51 -0.08 2.86
N ALA A 182 19.54 0.21 3.73
CA ALA A 182 18.81 -0.77 4.50
C ALA A 182 17.40 -0.98 3.93
N SER A 183 17.16 -2.10 3.25
CA SER A 183 15.87 -2.43 2.64
C SER A 183 14.95 -3.14 3.63
N MET A 184 14.07 -2.39 4.30
CA MET A 184 13.15 -2.90 5.31
C MET A 184 11.73 -2.35 5.12
N ALA A 185 10.74 -2.98 5.77
CA ALA A 185 9.37 -2.48 5.80
C ALA A 185 9.26 -1.18 6.61
N SER A 186 8.26 -0.33 6.32
CA SER A 186 8.06 0.91 7.08
C SER A 186 7.75 0.69 8.56
N SER A 187 7.15 -0.45 8.92
CA SER A 187 6.89 -0.84 10.30
C SER A 187 8.16 -1.18 11.12
N GLU A 188 9.33 -1.18 10.51
CA GLU A 188 10.61 -1.46 11.16
C GLU A 188 11.46 -0.20 11.40
N ILE A 189 11.05 0.94 10.76
CA ILE A 189 11.83 2.19 10.79
C ILE A 189 12.03 2.71 12.22
N TYR A 190 10.96 2.71 13.04
CA TYR A 190 11.04 3.24 14.41
C TYR A 190 12.16 2.57 15.22
N ASN A 191 12.14 1.23 15.28
CA ASN A 191 13.15 0.48 16.04
C ASN A 191 14.56 0.62 15.43
N ALA A 192 14.67 0.66 14.10
CA ALA A 192 15.96 0.82 13.44
C ALA A 192 16.57 2.22 13.69
N MET A 193 15.74 3.27 13.75
CA MET A 193 16.16 4.61 14.15
C MET A 193 16.56 4.64 15.64
N GLN A 194 15.73 4.06 16.51
CA GLN A 194 15.97 4.02 17.95
C GLN A 194 17.30 3.34 18.29
N THR A 195 17.59 2.22 17.64
CA THR A 195 18.82 1.43 17.87
C THR A 195 20.04 1.96 17.12
N GLY A 196 19.91 3.02 16.32
CA GLY A 196 21.04 3.60 15.56
C GLY A 196 21.44 2.80 14.31
N VAL A 197 20.60 1.88 13.85
CA VAL A 197 20.81 1.16 12.57
C VAL A 197 20.58 2.08 11.38
N LEU A 198 19.75 3.12 11.51
CA LEU A 198 19.45 4.08 10.47
C LEU A 198 19.83 5.49 10.87
N ASP A 199 20.40 6.24 9.93
CA ASP A 199 20.61 7.69 10.02
C ASP A 199 19.47 8.47 9.38
N GLY A 200 18.72 7.88 8.45
CA GLY A 200 17.58 8.49 7.79
C GLY A 200 16.66 7.47 7.12
N ALA A 201 15.48 7.94 6.75
CA ALA A 201 14.48 7.10 6.06
C ALA A 201 13.56 7.93 5.18
N ASN A 202 12.96 7.26 4.18
CA ASN A 202 11.80 7.76 3.47
C ASN A 202 10.59 6.86 3.73
N THR A 203 9.41 7.45 3.82
CA THR A 203 8.13 6.73 3.86
C THR A 203 6.96 7.70 3.64
N SER A 204 5.71 7.21 3.68
CA SER A 204 4.52 8.06 3.56
C SER A 204 4.33 8.95 4.80
N SER A 205 3.71 10.13 4.58
CA SER A 205 3.32 11.07 5.63
C SER A 205 2.54 10.39 6.75
N SER A 206 1.56 9.54 6.40
CA SER A 206 0.78 8.76 7.37
C SER A 206 1.62 7.74 8.15
N SER A 207 2.61 7.08 7.53
CA SER A 207 3.51 6.16 8.23
C SER A 207 4.43 6.87 9.21
N PHE A 208 4.91 8.06 8.88
CA PHE A 208 5.71 8.86 9.80
C PHE A 208 4.97 9.13 11.11
N VAL A 209 3.67 9.38 11.03
CA VAL A 209 2.80 9.63 12.20
C VAL A 209 2.40 8.32 12.87
N SER A 210 1.85 7.36 12.13
CA SER A 210 1.28 6.13 12.71
C SER A 210 2.30 5.21 13.37
N TYR A 211 3.57 5.29 12.96
CA TYR A 211 4.69 4.60 13.60
C TYR A 211 5.48 5.48 14.55
N ARG A 212 5.03 6.72 14.84
CA ARG A 212 5.64 7.65 15.80
C ARG A 212 7.12 7.97 15.49
N ILE A 213 7.48 8.00 14.20
CA ILE A 213 8.89 8.20 13.78
C ILE A 213 9.43 9.55 14.24
N TYR A 214 8.55 10.55 14.44
CA TYR A 214 8.88 11.88 14.98
C TYR A 214 9.61 11.85 16.35
N GLU A 215 9.51 10.75 17.11
CA GLU A 215 10.21 10.61 18.40
C GLU A 215 11.69 10.25 18.24
N GLN A 216 12.12 9.85 17.06
CA GLN A 216 13.45 9.28 16.81
C GLN A 216 14.32 10.16 15.89
N VAL A 217 13.83 11.33 15.45
CA VAL A 217 14.49 12.14 14.43
C VAL A 217 14.50 13.62 14.81
N LYS A 218 15.46 14.36 14.28
CA LYS A 218 15.60 15.81 14.48
C LYS A 218 15.13 16.64 13.29
N CYS A 219 15.01 16.03 12.10
CA CYS A 219 14.55 16.76 10.94
C CYS A 219 13.58 15.91 10.08
N TYR A 220 12.58 16.60 9.55
CA TYR A 220 11.60 16.08 8.61
C TYR A 220 11.52 16.96 7.37
N THR A 221 11.72 16.37 6.20
CA THR A 221 11.50 16.98 4.90
C THR A 221 10.20 16.40 4.34
N PRO A 222 9.08 17.14 4.45
CA PRO A 222 7.76 16.64 4.09
C PRO A 222 7.55 16.56 2.58
N ALA A 223 6.45 15.92 2.19
CA ALA A 223 5.86 16.11 0.88
C ALA A 223 5.44 17.58 0.75
N GLY A 224 6.02 18.30 -0.20
CA GLY A 224 5.63 19.66 -0.56
C GLY A 224 4.67 19.66 -1.74
N ASP A 225 4.58 20.80 -2.43
CA ASP A 225 3.80 20.94 -3.67
C ASP A 225 4.26 19.96 -4.77
N GLN A 226 5.51 19.54 -4.69
CA GLN A 226 6.12 18.51 -5.53
C GLN A 226 6.79 17.49 -4.62
N ALA A 227 6.19 16.31 -4.48
CA ALA A 227 6.76 15.25 -3.67
C ALA A 227 7.64 14.33 -4.52
N LEU A 228 8.87 14.11 -4.07
CA LEU A 228 9.75 13.11 -4.68
C LEU A 228 9.23 11.68 -4.44
N TRP A 229 8.58 11.46 -3.30
CA TRP A 229 8.08 10.18 -2.86
C TRP A 229 6.56 10.13 -2.94
N PHE A 230 6.03 9.33 -3.86
CA PHE A 230 4.65 8.86 -3.92
C PHE A 230 4.65 7.34 -4.09
N MET A 231 3.82 6.65 -3.32
CA MET A 231 3.72 5.20 -3.38
C MET A 231 2.28 4.76 -3.56
N TYR A 232 2.05 3.91 -4.54
CA TYR A 232 0.78 3.22 -4.72
C TYR A 232 0.60 2.15 -3.64
N GLN A 233 -0.47 2.25 -2.88
CA GLN A 233 -0.78 1.40 -1.73
C GLN A 233 -2.25 0.98 -1.76
N PRO A 234 -2.64 0.19 -2.77
CA PRO A 234 -4.01 -0.21 -3.00
C PRO A 234 -4.50 -1.22 -1.96
N LEU A 235 -5.83 -1.37 -1.88
CA LEU A 235 -6.44 -2.58 -1.37
C LEU A 235 -6.60 -3.55 -2.55
N LEU A 236 -5.92 -4.67 -2.47
CA LEU A 236 -5.93 -5.74 -3.46
C LEU A 236 -6.77 -6.91 -2.99
N MET A 237 -7.32 -7.68 -3.93
CA MET A 237 -8.07 -8.90 -3.66
C MET A 237 -7.59 -10.02 -4.60
N ASN A 238 -7.63 -11.26 -4.14
CA ASN A 238 -7.48 -12.42 -5.00
C ASN A 238 -8.65 -12.47 -5.99
N LYS A 239 -8.33 -12.55 -7.29
CA LYS A 239 -9.33 -12.45 -8.35
C LYS A 239 -10.26 -13.67 -8.38
N SER A 240 -9.74 -14.86 -8.23
CA SER A 240 -10.53 -16.09 -8.19
C SER A 240 -11.48 -16.11 -6.98
N THR A 241 -11.03 -15.62 -5.82
CA THR A 241 -11.90 -15.43 -4.64
C THR A 241 -13.05 -14.47 -4.97
N PHE A 242 -12.76 -13.32 -5.60
CA PHE A 242 -13.80 -12.37 -6.01
C PHE A 242 -14.76 -12.99 -7.02
N ASP A 243 -14.24 -13.68 -8.04
CA ASP A 243 -15.06 -14.29 -9.09
C ASP A 243 -16.00 -15.38 -8.56
N GLY A 244 -15.61 -16.07 -7.48
CA GLY A 244 -16.41 -17.09 -6.78
C GLY A 244 -17.56 -16.54 -5.94
N LEU A 245 -17.61 -15.23 -5.64
CA LEU A 245 -18.70 -14.61 -4.89
C LEU A 245 -19.96 -14.49 -5.74
N ASN A 246 -21.13 -14.43 -5.08
CA ASN A 246 -22.38 -14.15 -5.78
C ASN A 246 -22.52 -12.65 -6.11
N ASP A 247 -23.51 -12.31 -6.94
CA ASP A 247 -23.69 -10.93 -7.44
C ASP A 247 -23.97 -9.92 -6.33
N ALA A 248 -24.72 -10.30 -5.27
CA ALA A 248 -24.99 -9.42 -4.15
C ALA A 248 -23.72 -9.11 -3.34
N GLN A 249 -22.89 -10.11 -3.12
CA GLN A 249 -21.60 -9.98 -2.44
C GLN A 249 -20.60 -9.14 -3.26
N LYS A 250 -20.50 -9.40 -4.57
CA LYS A 250 -19.68 -8.60 -5.50
C LYS A 250 -20.12 -7.13 -5.51
N LYS A 251 -21.42 -6.89 -5.54
CA LYS A 251 -21.99 -5.54 -5.49
C LYS A 251 -21.62 -4.82 -4.20
N ALA A 252 -21.83 -5.47 -3.05
CA ALA A 252 -21.50 -4.90 -1.73
C ALA A 252 -20.00 -4.55 -1.64
N LEU A 253 -19.10 -5.42 -2.11
CA LEU A 253 -17.67 -5.17 -2.14
C LEU A 253 -17.33 -3.94 -3.01
N ARG A 254 -17.89 -3.84 -4.22
CA ARG A 254 -17.62 -2.70 -5.13
C ARG A 254 -18.15 -1.38 -4.57
N GLU A 255 -19.33 -1.39 -3.96
CA GLU A 255 -19.91 -0.18 -3.34
C GLU A 255 -19.11 0.26 -2.11
N GLY A 256 -18.67 -0.69 -1.27
CA GLY A 256 -17.77 -0.43 -0.17
C GLY A 256 -16.41 0.09 -0.63
N ALA A 257 -15.86 -0.50 -1.68
CA ALA A 257 -14.61 -0.07 -2.30
C ALA A 257 -14.68 1.36 -2.83
N LYS A 258 -15.77 1.73 -3.51
CA LYS A 258 -15.97 3.10 -4.00
C LYS A 258 -15.96 4.12 -2.85
N LYS A 259 -16.70 3.86 -1.77
CA LYS A 259 -16.71 4.72 -0.58
C LYS A 259 -15.32 4.83 0.06
N ALA A 260 -14.61 3.71 0.13
CA ALA A 260 -13.26 3.66 0.68
C ALA A 260 -12.27 4.44 -0.16
N GLU A 261 -12.39 4.42 -1.49
CA GLU A 261 -11.54 5.16 -2.40
C GLU A 261 -11.77 6.68 -2.30
N GLU A 262 -13.03 7.13 -2.25
CA GLU A 262 -13.38 8.55 -2.04
C GLU A 262 -12.79 9.07 -0.71
N TYR A 263 -12.91 8.29 0.36
CA TYR A 263 -12.27 8.59 1.64
C TYR A 263 -10.74 8.65 1.50
N TYR A 264 -10.12 7.65 0.83
CA TYR A 264 -8.68 7.54 0.72
C TYR A 264 -8.07 8.73 -0.03
N LEU A 265 -8.68 9.15 -1.15
CA LEU A 265 -8.24 10.31 -1.94
C LEU A 265 -8.27 11.61 -1.11
N THR A 266 -9.33 11.82 -0.35
CA THR A 266 -9.47 12.99 0.51
C THR A 266 -8.47 12.96 1.66
N GLU A 267 -8.38 11.83 2.34
CA GLU A 267 -7.55 11.69 3.53
C GLU A 267 -6.05 11.68 3.20
N ALA A 268 -5.66 11.15 2.03
CA ALA A 268 -4.26 11.18 1.59
C ALA A 268 -3.68 12.59 1.56
N LYS A 269 -4.45 13.58 1.10
CA LYS A 269 -4.04 15.00 1.12
C LYS A 269 -3.93 15.54 2.56
N SER A 270 -4.88 15.21 3.43
CA SER A 270 -4.89 15.68 4.80
C SER A 270 -3.72 15.15 5.63
N GLN A 271 -3.26 13.94 5.32
CA GLN A 271 -2.12 13.31 6.01
C GLN A 271 -0.80 14.07 5.83
N ASP A 272 -0.60 14.77 4.72
CA ASP A 272 0.62 15.56 4.49
C ASP A 272 0.69 16.74 5.45
N ALA A 273 -0.38 17.53 5.54
CA ALA A 273 -0.46 18.66 6.49
C ALA A 273 -0.44 18.18 7.95
N ASN A 274 -1.14 17.07 8.25
CA ASN A 274 -1.14 16.49 9.60
C ASN A 274 0.26 16.04 10.03
N SER A 275 1.03 15.43 9.14
CA SER A 275 2.40 14.99 9.45
C SER A 275 3.31 16.18 9.79
N VAL A 276 3.25 17.27 9.04
CA VAL A 276 4.00 18.50 9.34
C VAL A 276 3.63 19.04 10.71
N LYS A 277 2.32 19.09 11.03
CA LYS A 277 1.86 19.54 12.34
C LYS A 277 2.39 18.67 13.47
N VAL A 278 2.26 17.35 13.38
CA VAL A 278 2.68 16.39 14.41
C VAL A 278 4.19 16.48 14.66
N PHE A 279 5.00 16.58 13.59
CA PHE A 279 6.45 16.71 13.72
C PHE A 279 6.86 18.04 14.34
N ARG A 280 6.21 19.14 13.94
CA ARG A 280 6.46 20.46 14.54
C ARG A 280 6.10 20.49 16.02
N ASP A 281 4.93 19.93 16.39
CA ASP A 281 4.50 19.85 17.79
C ASP A 281 5.44 18.99 18.65
N ALA A 282 6.11 18.00 18.03
CA ALA A 282 7.15 17.18 18.66
C ALA A 282 8.53 17.87 18.73
N GLY A 283 8.67 19.12 18.27
CA GLY A 283 9.94 19.86 18.27
C GLY A 283 10.91 19.46 17.15
N VAL A 284 10.46 18.71 16.16
CA VAL A 284 11.29 18.31 15.00
C VAL A 284 11.38 19.46 14.01
N GLN A 285 12.60 19.73 13.53
CA GLN A 285 12.83 20.73 12.48
C GLN A 285 12.10 20.32 11.18
N ILE A 286 11.36 21.25 10.59
CA ILE A 286 10.75 21.07 9.28
C ILE A 286 11.63 21.77 8.23
N LYS A 287 12.09 21.05 7.24
CA LYS A 287 12.88 21.54 6.09
C LYS A 287 12.11 21.24 4.81
N GLU A 288 11.49 22.25 4.25
CA GLU A 288 10.87 22.12 2.93
C GLU A 288 11.95 22.00 1.83
N MET A 289 11.71 21.11 0.88
CA MET A 289 12.60 20.94 -0.28
C MET A 289 12.38 22.08 -1.26
N SER A 290 13.45 22.78 -1.64
CA SER A 290 13.40 23.81 -2.67
C SER A 290 13.25 23.20 -4.07
N LYS A 291 12.89 24.02 -5.05
CA LYS A 291 12.80 23.59 -6.47
C LYS A 291 14.11 23.06 -7.01
N ASP A 292 15.23 23.67 -6.62
CA ASP A 292 16.56 23.25 -7.08
C ASP A 292 16.97 21.92 -6.43
N GLU A 293 16.68 21.73 -5.13
CA GLU A 293 16.91 20.47 -4.43
C GLU A 293 16.05 19.35 -5.05
N PHE A 294 14.78 19.62 -5.33
CA PHE A 294 13.88 18.66 -6.00
C PHE A 294 14.40 18.31 -7.41
N LYS A 295 14.84 19.31 -8.18
CA LYS A 295 15.43 19.09 -9.50
C LYS A 295 16.68 18.23 -9.45
N ALA A 296 17.56 18.45 -8.47
CA ALA A 296 18.75 17.62 -8.27
C ALA A 296 18.39 16.14 -8.04
N TRP A 297 17.38 15.88 -7.21
CA TRP A 297 16.85 14.53 -7.02
C TRP A 297 16.24 13.93 -8.30
N GLN A 298 15.49 14.72 -9.07
CA GLN A 298 14.91 14.24 -10.34
C GLN A 298 16.01 13.89 -11.36
N ASP A 299 17.03 14.72 -11.50
CA ASP A 299 18.13 14.48 -12.45
C ASP A 299 18.91 13.21 -12.04
N LEU A 300 19.15 13.01 -10.75
CA LEU A 300 19.75 11.79 -10.24
C LEU A 300 18.83 10.57 -10.47
N ALA A 301 17.51 10.69 -10.25
CA ALA A 301 16.56 9.60 -10.49
C ALA A 301 16.58 9.13 -11.95
N LYS A 302 16.62 10.08 -12.91
CA LYS A 302 16.70 9.77 -14.34
C LYS A 302 17.97 8.98 -14.70
N SER A 303 19.11 9.33 -14.11
CA SER A 303 20.38 8.66 -14.36
C SER A 303 20.55 7.33 -13.61
N THR A 304 19.76 7.08 -12.58
CA THR A 304 19.80 5.88 -11.73
C THR A 304 18.53 5.03 -11.88
N SER A 305 17.48 5.34 -11.14
CA SER A 305 16.27 4.53 -11.01
C SER A 305 15.54 4.32 -12.32
N TYR A 306 15.32 5.38 -13.11
CA TYR A 306 14.64 5.28 -14.40
C TYR A 306 15.45 4.45 -15.40
N LYS A 307 16.73 4.78 -15.54
CA LYS A 307 17.63 4.05 -16.44
C LYS A 307 17.72 2.57 -16.07
N GLN A 308 17.85 2.27 -14.78
CA GLN A 308 17.97 0.89 -14.30
C GLN A 308 16.64 0.13 -14.44
N PHE A 309 15.50 0.78 -14.23
CA PHE A 309 14.19 0.15 -14.45
C PHE A 309 14.01 -0.32 -15.90
N VAL A 310 14.37 0.54 -16.86
CA VAL A 310 14.30 0.20 -18.29
C VAL A 310 15.30 -0.91 -18.64
N ALA A 311 16.50 -0.91 -18.04
CA ALA A 311 17.51 -1.95 -18.27
C ALA A 311 17.12 -3.32 -17.66
N ASP A 312 16.46 -3.32 -16.50
CA ASP A 312 16.13 -4.54 -15.75
C ASP A 312 14.81 -5.19 -16.20
N TYR A 313 13.98 -4.48 -16.96
CA TYR A 313 12.65 -4.96 -17.34
C TYR A 313 12.42 -4.82 -18.85
N PRO A 314 12.20 -5.93 -19.61
CA PRO A 314 12.06 -5.89 -21.07
C PRO A 314 10.94 -4.95 -21.56
N GLU A 315 9.85 -4.83 -20.81
CA GLU A 315 8.75 -3.90 -21.11
C GLU A 315 8.94 -2.53 -20.41
N GLY A 316 10.10 -2.30 -19.77
CA GLY A 316 10.33 -1.14 -18.91
C GLY A 316 10.12 0.19 -19.61
N GLN A 317 10.60 0.35 -20.85
CA GLN A 317 10.39 1.56 -21.62
C GLN A 317 8.91 1.81 -21.91
N ARG A 318 8.17 0.78 -22.36
CA ARG A 318 6.72 0.87 -22.61
C ARG A 318 5.96 1.34 -21.36
N PHE A 319 6.21 0.72 -20.21
CA PHE A 319 5.55 1.09 -18.95
C PHE A 319 5.91 2.52 -18.52
N LEU A 320 7.16 2.90 -18.68
CA LEU A 320 7.62 4.26 -18.36
C LEU A 320 6.95 5.30 -19.25
N ASP A 321 6.86 5.05 -20.57
CA ASP A 321 6.21 5.94 -21.53
C ASP A 321 4.72 6.12 -21.20
N LEU A 322 4.02 5.02 -20.85
CA LEU A 322 2.62 5.08 -20.42
C LEU A 322 2.44 5.94 -19.16
N ALA A 323 3.33 5.79 -18.19
CA ALA A 323 3.26 6.56 -16.95
C ALA A 323 3.58 8.05 -17.16
N LEU A 324 4.57 8.37 -18.00
CA LEU A 324 4.96 9.75 -18.33
C LEU A 324 3.94 10.48 -19.20
N ALA A 325 3.12 9.76 -19.96
CA ALA A 325 2.06 10.33 -20.78
C ALA A 325 0.85 10.84 -20.00
N VAL A 326 0.75 10.52 -18.71
CA VAL A 326 -0.33 11.03 -17.84
C VAL A 326 0.03 12.43 -17.37
N GLU A 327 -0.79 13.42 -17.73
CA GLU A 327 -0.59 14.84 -17.40
C GLU A 327 -1.31 15.27 -16.11
#